data_06a0a9324314b2029f52e42ca3e67ec6
#
_entry.id   06a0a9324314b2029f52e42ca3e67ec6
#
_cell.length_a   1.000
_cell.length_b   1.000
_cell.length_c   1.000
_cell.angle_alpha   90.00
_cell.angle_beta   90.00
_cell.angle_gamma   90.00
#
_symmetry.space_group_name_H-M   'P 1'
#
loop_
_entity.id
_entity.type
_entity.pdbx_description
1 polymer ?
#
loop_
_entity_poly.entity_id
_entity_poly.type
_entity_poly.pdbx_seq_one_letter_code
_entity_poly.pdbx_strand_id
1 'polypeptide(L)'
;MLFSRFSLPLSAVLLLGTSLPLAAEQSGITASLDAGVLNIKATETFYNGSHKNSQLDWKTTNAMALRGSLGLELSPEWRIKTEGRIGFAGDGYMTDYDWLPPYYRDTSKTGWSDRSQHGDTRLDHYLTGSIELNRTLLEDPLQHLSAGIGFRYTDVQWSAYGGDYIYSWRGFRNNVGEFNNSEKAITYRQQIPVFYGNVTGGRKFGNWSLNAGLEGGAMIYAKATDDHWMRSIRFTDKFHVGGMFGAKAGIAYALTENASLYLDGAYEYTSFGRGDKTLTPTGGTTGLFYKDSAGGDMQSLFVGAGVKGRF
;
A
#
# COMPACT_ATOMS: atom_id res chain seq x y z
N MET A 1 18.29 -29.74 -22.78
CA MET A 1 17.73 -30.05 -21.47
C MET A 1 16.47 -29.27 -21.28
N LEU A 2 15.38 -29.97 -21.02
CA LEU A 2 14.00 -29.44 -21.08
C LEU A 2 13.72 -28.45 -19.95
N PHE A 3 13.27 -27.24 -20.29
CA PHE A 3 12.62 -26.32 -19.35
C PHE A 3 11.12 -26.64 -19.30
N SER A 4 10.68 -27.20 -18.19
CA SER A 4 9.27 -27.42 -17.87
C SER A 4 8.62 -26.09 -17.51
N ARG A 5 7.74 -25.59 -18.38
CA ARG A 5 6.83 -24.48 -18.09
C ARG A 5 5.72 -24.99 -17.17
N PHE A 6 5.70 -24.57 -15.95
CA PHE A 6 4.52 -24.72 -15.09
C PHE A 6 3.50 -23.65 -15.47
N SER A 7 2.52 -24.05 -16.28
CA SER A 7 1.29 -23.31 -16.49
C SER A 7 0.30 -23.73 -15.39
N LEU A 8 0.05 -22.85 -14.42
CA LEU A 8 -1.09 -22.98 -13.50
C LEU A 8 -2.36 -22.62 -14.28
N PRO A 9 -3.38 -23.50 -14.32
CA PRO A 9 -4.68 -23.13 -14.88
C PRO A 9 -5.38 -22.18 -13.93
N LEU A 10 -5.71 -21.00 -14.42
CA LEU A 10 -6.62 -20.06 -13.78
C LEU A 10 -8.04 -20.64 -13.88
N SER A 11 -8.39 -21.54 -12.95
CA SER A 11 -9.76 -22.03 -12.82
C SER A 11 -10.61 -20.89 -12.22
N ALA A 12 -11.30 -20.17 -13.08
CA ALA A 12 -12.37 -19.26 -12.69
C ALA A 12 -13.48 -20.09 -12.04
N VAL A 13 -13.56 -20.07 -10.72
CA VAL A 13 -14.70 -20.63 -9.99
C VAL A 13 -15.87 -19.67 -10.21
N LEU A 14 -16.66 -19.95 -11.24
CA LEU A 14 -17.99 -19.38 -11.41
C LEU A 14 -18.90 -20.07 -10.38
N LEU A 15 -19.04 -19.47 -9.20
CA LEU A 15 -20.11 -19.82 -8.26
C LEU A 15 -21.44 -19.35 -8.87
N LEU A 16 -22.05 -20.19 -9.67
CA LEU A 16 -23.46 -20.09 -10.03
C LEU A 16 -24.26 -20.34 -8.77
N GLY A 17 -24.63 -19.25 -8.08
CA GLY A 17 -25.55 -19.29 -6.96
C GLY A 17 -26.91 -19.77 -7.45
N THR A 18 -27.32 -20.97 -7.04
CA THR A 18 -28.70 -21.43 -7.14
C THR A 18 -29.57 -20.50 -6.30
N SER A 19 -30.42 -19.72 -6.95
CA SER A 19 -31.42 -18.88 -6.33
C SER A 19 -32.43 -19.76 -5.62
N LEU A 20 -32.31 -19.92 -4.31
CA LEU A 20 -33.43 -20.33 -3.48
C LEU A 20 -34.34 -19.11 -3.30
N PRO A 21 -35.64 -19.21 -3.58
CA PRO A 21 -36.59 -18.16 -3.23
C PRO A 21 -36.87 -18.26 -1.73
N LEU A 22 -36.01 -17.67 -0.91
CA LEU A 22 -36.42 -17.25 0.42
C LEU A 22 -37.08 -15.90 0.26
N ALA A 23 -38.31 -15.74 0.76
CA ALA A 23 -38.88 -14.45 1.12
C ALA A 23 -37.96 -13.87 2.22
N ALA A 24 -36.84 -13.25 1.82
CA ALA A 24 -35.92 -12.62 2.73
C ALA A 24 -36.49 -11.25 3.04
N GLU A 25 -36.84 -10.98 4.30
CA GLU A 25 -36.55 -9.67 4.88
C GLU A 25 -35.19 -9.25 4.33
N GLN A 26 -35.10 -8.04 3.73
CA GLN A 26 -33.85 -7.59 3.12
C GLN A 26 -32.77 -7.68 4.19
N SER A 27 -31.93 -8.71 4.10
CA SER A 27 -30.81 -8.82 4.99
C SER A 27 -29.94 -7.60 4.70
N GLY A 28 -29.64 -6.77 5.68
CA GLY A 28 -28.86 -5.53 5.50
C GLY A 28 -27.40 -5.79 5.11
N ILE A 29 -27.16 -6.79 4.26
CA ILE A 29 -25.83 -7.20 3.77
C ILE A 29 -25.57 -6.56 2.40
N THR A 30 -24.40 -5.94 2.26
CA THR A 30 -23.89 -5.48 0.97
C THR A 30 -22.56 -6.17 0.68
N ALA A 31 -22.33 -6.56 -0.57
CA ALA A 31 -21.05 -7.09 -1.00
C ALA A 31 -20.58 -6.38 -2.28
N SER A 32 -19.29 -6.22 -2.44
CA SER A 32 -18.69 -5.72 -3.69
C SER A 32 -17.43 -6.47 -4.04
N LEU A 33 -17.16 -6.53 -5.34
CA LEU A 33 -15.91 -7.05 -5.89
C LEU A 33 -15.52 -6.19 -7.08
N ASP A 34 -14.26 -5.75 -7.12
CA ASP A 34 -13.69 -5.00 -8.25
C ASP A 34 -12.27 -5.42 -8.56
N ALA A 35 -11.88 -5.12 -9.78
CA ALA A 35 -10.52 -5.23 -10.28
C ALA A 35 -10.06 -3.88 -10.81
N GLY A 36 -8.76 -3.61 -10.68
CA GLY A 36 -8.23 -2.31 -11.08
C GLY A 36 -6.71 -2.26 -11.13
N VAL A 37 -6.23 -1.03 -11.20
CA VAL A 37 -4.82 -0.69 -11.25
C VAL A 37 -4.42 -0.01 -9.95
N LEU A 38 -3.28 -0.43 -9.41
CA LEU A 38 -2.70 0.08 -8.17
C LEU A 38 -1.31 0.66 -8.46
N ASN A 39 -1.09 1.89 -8.02
CA ASN A 39 0.22 2.52 -8.00
C ASN A 39 0.64 2.72 -6.55
N ILE A 40 1.90 2.35 -6.23
CA ILE A 40 2.44 2.43 -4.88
C ILE A 40 3.77 3.16 -4.93
N LYS A 41 4.02 4.01 -3.93
CA LYS A 41 5.33 4.57 -3.65
C LYS A 41 5.61 4.46 -2.16
N ALA A 42 6.84 4.14 -1.81
CA ALA A 42 7.30 4.14 -0.44
C ALA A 42 8.69 4.76 -0.37
N THR A 43 9.01 5.38 0.75
CA THR A 43 10.36 5.81 1.07
C THR A 43 10.83 5.10 2.33
N GLU A 44 12.12 4.80 2.35
CA GLU A 44 12.88 4.47 3.55
C GLU A 44 13.97 5.49 3.72
N THR A 45 14.23 5.95 4.94
CA THR A 45 15.29 6.93 5.20
C THR A 45 16.08 6.52 6.42
N PHE A 46 17.41 6.65 6.33
CA PHE A 46 18.32 6.52 7.46
C PHE A 46 18.93 7.87 7.80
N TYR A 47 18.86 8.23 9.07
CA TYR A 47 19.41 9.47 9.61
C TYR A 47 20.51 9.20 10.64
N ASN A 48 21.49 10.09 10.67
CA ASN A 48 22.45 10.20 11.77
C ASN A 48 22.25 11.57 12.43
N GLY A 49 21.53 11.58 13.54
CA GLY A 49 21.02 12.83 14.12
C GLY A 49 20.07 13.56 13.17
N SER A 50 20.38 14.80 12.82
CA SER A 50 19.62 15.57 11.82
C SER A 50 20.06 15.31 10.37
N HIS A 51 21.23 14.70 10.16
CA HIS A 51 21.75 14.43 8.83
C HIS A 51 21.06 13.22 8.21
N LYS A 52 20.57 13.38 6.98
CA LYS A 52 20.04 12.28 6.17
C LYS A 52 21.21 11.54 5.50
N ASN A 53 21.47 10.31 5.94
CA ASN A 53 22.55 9.49 5.40
C ASN A 53 22.15 8.74 4.13
N SER A 54 20.93 8.18 4.10
CA SER A 54 20.46 7.35 3.00
C SER A 54 18.95 7.52 2.80
N GLN A 55 18.48 7.33 1.58
CA GLN A 55 17.07 7.25 1.23
C GLN A 55 16.87 6.30 0.06
N LEU A 56 16.01 5.30 0.28
CA LEU A 56 15.54 4.40 -0.75
C LEU A 56 14.14 4.82 -1.19
N ASP A 57 13.97 5.03 -2.49
CA ASP A 57 12.67 5.33 -3.12
C ASP A 57 12.18 4.08 -3.86
N TRP A 58 11.08 3.53 -3.39
CA TRP A 58 10.42 2.37 -3.96
C TRP A 58 9.18 2.80 -4.74
N LYS A 59 9.01 2.28 -5.94
CA LYS A 59 7.88 2.60 -6.80
C LYS A 59 7.39 1.36 -7.53
N THR A 60 6.06 1.16 -7.54
CA THR A 60 5.39 0.23 -8.43
C THR A 60 4.28 0.98 -9.14
N THR A 61 4.21 0.85 -10.46
CA THR A 61 3.14 1.39 -11.30
C THR A 61 2.43 0.27 -12.04
N ASN A 62 1.16 0.49 -12.35
CA ASN A 62 0.33 -0.45 -13.12
C ASN A 62 0.23 -1.85 -12.49
N ALA A 63 0.38 -1.98 -11.16
CA ALA A 63 0.10 -3.26 -10.51
C ALA A 63 -1.37 -3.61 -10.69
N MET A 64 -1.65 -4.86 -10.98
CA MET A 64 -3.02 -5.36 -10.97
C MET A 64 -3.49 -5.51 -9.53
N ALA A 65 -4.74 -5.15 -9.26
CA ALA A 65 -5.31 -5.32 -7.92
C ALA A 65 -6.73 -5.85 -7.97
N LEU A 66 -7.08 -6.68 -6.97
CA LEU A 66 -8.43 -7.11 -6.68
C LEU A 66 -8.82 -6.57 -5.32
N ARG A 67 -10.04 -6.05 -5.21
CA ARG A 67 -10.60 -5.56 -3.96
C ARG A 67 -11.99 -6.15 -3.74
N GLY A 68 -12.26 -6.60 -2.50
CA GLY A 68 -13.56 -7.07 -2.07
C GLY A 68 -14.02 -6.34 -0.81
N SER A 69 -15.31 -6.09 -0.66
CA SER A 69 -15.86 -5.56 0.58
C SER A 69 -17.17 -6.23 0.97
N LEU A 70 -17.41 -6.27 2.28
CA LEU A 70 -18.68 -6.69 2.88
C LEU A 70 -19.15 -5.64 3.85
N GLY A 71 -20.45 -5.30 3.81
CA GLY A 71 -21.12 -4.41 4.74
C GLY A 71 -22.28 -5.12 5.40
N LEU A 72 -22.44 -4.92 6.70
CA LEU A 72 -23.54 -5.45 7.51
C LEU A 72 -24.23 -4.30 8.23
N GLU A 73 -25.52 -4.12 8.01
CA GLU A 73 -26.37 -3.21 8.77
C GLU A 73 -26.70 -3.84 10.12
N LEU A 74 -26.20 -3.25 11.21
CA LEU A 74 -26.51 -3.70 12.58
C LEU A 74 -27.83 -3.10 13.07
N SER A 75 -28.14 -1.92 12.60
CA SER A 75 -29.38 -1.18 12.83
C SER A 75 -29.56 -0.14 11.72
N PRO A 76 -30.68 0.59 11.64
CA PRO A 76 -30.86 1.67 10.67
C PRO A 76 -29.75 2.75 10.71
N GLU A 77 -29.13 2.94 11.87
CA GLU A 77 -28.10 3.95 12.06
C GLU A 77 -26.68 3.39 11.98
N TRP A 78 -26.45 2.09 12.21
CA TRP A 78 -25.12 1.52 12.39
C TRP A 78 -24.80 0.43 11.38
N ARG A 79 -23.63 0.54 10.77
CA ARG A 79 -23.10 -0.43 9.80
C ARG A 79 -21.65 -0.78 10.10
N ILE A 80 -21.35 -2.08 10.05
CA ILE A 80 -19.95 -2.56 9.94
C ILE A 80 -19.62 -2.74 8.47
N LYS A 81 -18.41 -2.33 8.06
CA LYS A 81 -17.85 -2.61 6.74
C LYS A 81 -16.46 -3.24 6.91
N THR A 82 -16.20 -4.29 6.14
CA THR A 82 -14.87 -4.85 5.96
C THR A 82 -14.44 -4.70 4.51
N GLU A 83 -13.16 -4.47 4.27
CA GLU A 83 -12.60 -4.37 2.93
C GLU A 83 -11.23 -5.06 2.91
N GLY A 84 -10.94 -5.82 1.85
CA GLY A 84 -9.64 -6.39 1.57
C GLY A 84 -9.20 -6.03 0.16
N ARG A 85 -7.90 -5.79 -0.03
CA ARG A 85 -7.29 -5.55 -1.34
C ARG A 85 -5.98 -6.31 -1.44
N ILE A 86 -5.77 -6.97 -2.58
CA ILE A 86 -4.50 -7.59 -2.95
C ILE A 86 -3.97 -6.92 -4.21
N GLY A 87 -2.66 -6.72 -4.26
CA GLY A 87 -1.97 -6.17 -5.44
C GLY A 87 -0.79 -7.06 -5.83
N PHE A 88 -0.56 -7.20 -7.13
CA PHE A 88 0.47 -8.07 -7.68
C PHE A 88 0.95 -7.58 -9.04
N ALA A 89 2.15 -8.03 -9.46
CA ALA A 89 2.80 -7.61 -10.69
C ALA A 89 3.07 -6.08 -10.75
N GLY A 90 3.03 -5.50 -11.95
CA GLY A 90 3.30 -4.08 -12.19
C GLY A 90 4.77 -3.80 -12.49
N ASP A 91 5.03 -2.55 -12.87
CA ASP A 91 6.37 -2.07 -13.24
C ASP A 91 7.02 -1.46 -12.01
N GLY A 92 8.02 -2.14 -11.47
CA GLY A 92 8.73 -1.69 -10.28
C GLY A 92 10.05 -1.00 -10.60
N TYR A 93 10.44 -0.09 -9.72
CA TYR A 93 11.71 0.63 -9.78
C TYR A 93 12.14 1.04 -8.37
N MET A 94 13.44 0.89 -8.08
CA MET A 94 14.02 1.34 -6.82
C MET A 94 15.26 2.19 -7.08
N THR A 95 15.42 3.27 -6.30
CA THR A 95 16.66 4.05 -6.25
C THR A 95 17.10 4.20 -4.81
N ASP A 96 18.35 3.86 -4.55
CA ASP A 96 19.03 4.10 -3.29
C ASP A 96 19.98 5.29 -3.44
N TYR A 97 19.83 6.30 -2.59
CA TYR A 97 20.66 7.50 -2.50
C TYR A 97 21.34 7.55 -1.16
N ASP A 98 22.66 7.81 -1.17
CA ASP A 98 23.45 8.07 0.03
C ASP A 98 24.04 9.48 0.02
N TRP A 99 24.13 10.10 1.20
CA TRP A 99 24.76 11.40 1.46
C TRP A 99 25.89 11.23 2.47
N LEU A 100 26.99 10.56 2.05
CA LEU A 100 28.09 10.18 2.90
C LEU A 100 29.24 11.19 2.85
N PRO A 101 29.80 11.64 3.99
CA PRO A 101 31.02 12.46 4.01
C PRO A 101 32.20 11.69 3.41
N PRO A 102 33.16 12.40 2.78
CA PRO A 102 33.20 13.83 2.52
C PRO A 102 32.57 14.22 1.17
N TYR A 103 31.90 13.30 0.46
CA TYR A 103 31.58 13.47 -0.96
C TYR A 103 30.19 13.99 -1.27
N TYR A 104 29.27 14.06 -0.30
CA TYR A 104 27.95 14.68 -0.58
C TYR A 104 28.06 16.20 -0.68
N ARG A 105 27.18 16.83 -1.48
CA ARG A 105 27.15 18.31 -1.62
C ARG A 105 26.10 18.93 -0.70
N ASP A 106 24.91 18.37 -0.69
CA ASP A 106 23.78 18.74 0.15
C ASP A 106 22.81 17.55 0.27
N THR A 107 21.78 17.65 1.07
CA THR A 107 20.80 16.55 1.28
C THR A 107 19.65 16.53 0.28
N SER A 108 19.75 17.29 -0.83
CA SER A 108 18.80 17.21 -1.96
C SER A 108 19.05 15.93 -2.78
N LYS A 109 18.06 15.58 -3.62
CA LYS A 109 18.21 14.44 -4.55
C LYS A 109 19.23 14.64 -5.66
N THR A 110 19.91 15.75 -5.72
CA THR A 110 21.03 16.02 -6.64
C THR A 110 22.38 16.07 -5.93
N GLY A 111 22.37 16.25 -4.61
CA GLY A 111 23.57 16.42 -3.77
C GLY A 111 24.20 15.12 -3.24
N TRP A 112 23.68 13.94 -3.59
CA TRP A 112 24.12 12.63 -3.12
C TRP A 112 25.61 12.35 -3.41
N SER A 113 26.22 11.53 -2.57
CA SER A 113 27.58 10.99 -2.80
C SER A 113 27.53 9.71 -3.63
N ASP A 114 26.60 8.82 -3.32
CA ASP A 114 26.45 7.50 -3.88
C ASP A 114 24.99 7.26 -4.29
N ARG A 115 24.79 6.51 -5.38
CA ARG A 115 23.47 6.15 -5.87
C ARG A 115 23.50 4.80 -6.55
N SER A 116 22.50 3.96 -6.29
CA SER A 116 22.18 2.81 -7.13
C SER A 116 20.76 2.86 -7.66
N GLN A 117 20.50 2.24 -8.81
CA GLN A 117 19.22 2.22 -9.48
C GLN A 117 18.93 0.78 -9.95
N HIS A 118 17.74 0.30 -9.61
CA HIS A 118 17.34 -1.09 -9.84
C HIS A 118 16.04 -1.15 -10.64
N GLY A 119 16.18 -1.32 -11.94
CA GLY A 119 15.06 -1.40 -12.89
C GLY A 119 14.28 -2.72 -12.80
N ASP A 120 14.92 -3.83 -12.37
CA ASP A 120 14.23 -5.09 -12.04
C ASP A 120 13.84 -5.08 -10.56
N THR A 121 12.82 -4.29 -10.24
CA THR A 121 12.22 -4.26 -8.90
C THR A 121 10.82 -4.87 -9.01
N ARG A 122 10.52 -5.85 -8.17
CA ARG A 122 9.27 -6.62 -8.19
C ARG A 122 8.46 -6.34 -6.95
N LEU A 123 7.17 -6.14 -7.12
CA LEU A 123 6.21 -6.17 -6.01
C LEU A 123 5.97 -7.64 -5.63
N ASP A 124 6.53 -8.08 -4.52
CA ASP A 124 6.36 -9.45 -4.05
C ASP A 124 4.92 -9.67 -3.58
N HIS A 125 4.37 -8.71 -2.83
CA HIS A 125 2.96 -8.63 -2.46
C HIS A 125 2.55 -7.23 -2.01
N TYR A 126 1.26 -6.94 -2.15
CA TYR A 126 0.54 -5.87 -1.48
C TYR A 126 -0.76 -6.43 -0.93
N LEU A 127 -0.92 -6.37 0.37
CA LEU A 127 -2.10 -6.86 1.08
C LEU A 127 -2.58 -5.74 2.00
N THR A 128 -3.87 -5.40 1.93
CA THR A 128 -4.48 -4.52 2.91
C THR A 128 -5.84 -5.04 3.32
N GLY A 129 -6.16 -4.90 4.59
CA GLY A 129 -7.45 -5.24 5.14
C GLY A 129 -7.92 -4.17 6.11
N SER A 130 -9.20 -3.86 6.12
CA SER A 130 -9.80 -2.89 7.05
C SER A 130 -11.13 -3.37 7.60
N ILE A 131 -11.46 -2.86 8.78
CA ILE A 131 -12.77 -2.95 9.40
C ILE A 131 -13.18 -1.55 9.85
N GLU A 132 -14.44 -1.18 9.60
CA GLU A 132 -15.01 0.11 9.92
C GLU A 132 -16.33 -0.08 10.68
N LEU A 133 -16.58 0.76 11.67
CA LEU A 133 -17.89 0.96 12.27
C LEU A 133 -18.36 2.37 11.90
N ASN A 134 -19.45 2.45 11.13
CA ASN A 134 -19.98 3.68 10.57
C ASN A 134 -21.37 3.96 11.15
N ARG A 135 -21.63 5.24 11.47
CA ARG A 135 -22.95 5.74 11.84
C ARG A 135 -23.53 6.57 10.70
N THR A 136 -24.75 6.29 10.31
CA THR A 136 -25.53 7.09 9.39
C THR A 136 -25.94 8.39 10.07
N LEU A 137 -25.57 9.54 9.50
CA LEU A 137 -25.88 10.88 10.01
C LEU A 137 -27.05 11.50 9.25
N LEU A 138 -27.18 11.17 7.97
CA LEU A 138 -28.25 11.57 7.08
C LEU A 138 -28.50 10.46 6.08
N GLU A 139 -29.75 10.10 5.88
CA GLU A 139 -30.18 9.20 4.82
C GLU A 139 -31.58 9.59 4.35
N ASP A 140 -31.68 9.89 3.06
CA ASP A 140 -32.93 10.08 2.35
C ASP A 140 -32.86 9.38 0.97
N PRO A 141 -33.96 9.33 0.19
CA PRO A 141 -33.93 8.60 -1.10
C PRO A 141 -32.85 9.07 -2.10
N LEU A 142 -32.35 10.31 -1.97
CA LEU A 142 -31.44 10.92 -2.92
C LEU A 142 -30.00 11.03 -2.40
N GLN A 143 -29.78 11.04 -1.09
CA GLN A 143 -28.45 11.28 -0.52
C GLN A 143 -28.23 10.55 0.80
N HIS A 144 -26.98 10.31 1.12
CA HIS A 144 -26.56 9.77 2.40
C HIS A 144 -25.28 10.47 2.88
N LEU A 145 -25.12 10.50 4.19
CA LEU A 145 -23.92 10.94 4.88
C LEU A 145 -23.68 10.03 6.07
N SER A 146 -22.48 9.54 6.23
CA SER A 146 -22.06 8.74 7.38
C SER A 146 -20.70 9.15 7.89
N ALA A 147 -20.44 8.91 9.16
CA ALA A 147 -19.14 9.05 9.77
C ALA A 147 -18.82 7.80 10.59
N GLY A 148 -17.55 7.47 10.71
CA GLY A 148 -17.14 6.26 11.41
C GLY A 148 -15.72 6.27 11.86
N ILE A 149 -15.34 5.16 12.49
CA ILE A 149 -13.98 4.84 12.89
C ILE A 149 -13.59 3.50 12.29
N GLY A 150 -12.31 3.32 12.02
CA GLY A 150 -11.82 2.09 11.42
C GLY A 150 -10.39 1.74 11.84
N PHE A 151 -10.05 0.51 11.58
CA PHE A 151 -8.70 -0.02 11.64
C PHE A 151 -8.32 -0.58 10.28
N ARG A 152 -7.09 -0.31 9.83
CA ARG A 152 -6.51 -0.84 8.60
C ARG A 152 -5.14 -1.41 8.90
N TYR A 153 -4.84 -2.53 8.27
CA TYR A 153 -3.49 -3.10 8.27
C TYR A 153 -3.04 -3.30 6.83
N THR A 154 -1.86 -2.76 6.50
CA THR A 154 -1.22 -2.93 5.20
C THR A 154 0.10 -3.65 5.35
N ASP A 155 0.35 -4.64 4.50
CA ASP A 155 1.59 -5.39 4.38
C ASP A 155 2.04 -5.36 2.92
N VAL A 156 3.20 -4.79 2.66
CA VAL A 156 3.73 -4.63 1.32
C VAL A 156 5.21 -4.97 1.30
N GLN A 157 5.64 -5.67 0.25
CA GLN A 157 7.04 -6.07 0.09
C GLN A 157 7.48 -5.95 -1.36
N TRP A 158 8.73 -5.52 -1.53
CA TRP A 158 9.44 -5.47 -2.81
C TRP A 158 10.76 -6.22 -2.73
N SER A 159 11.21 -6.70 -3.90
CA SER A 159 12.56 -7.21 -4.11
C SER A 159 13.19 -6.56 -5.34
N ALA A 160 14.37 -5.97 -5.17
CA ALA A 160 15.17 -5.35 -6.22
C ALA A 160 16.33 -6.25 -6.64
N TYR A 161 16.58 -6.32 -7.92
CA TYR A 161 17.63 -7.18 -8.52
C TYR A 161 18.53 -6.36 -9.43
N GLY A 162 19.81 -6.79 -9.56
CA GLY A 162 20.79 -6.19 -10.46
C GLY A 162 20.90 -4.68 -10.30
N GLY A 163 21.01 -3.98 -11.43
CA GLY A 163 21.02 -2.52 -11.48
C GLY A 163 22.38 -1.91 -11.66
N ASP A 164 22.43 -0.59 -11.75
CA ASP A 164 23.63 0.21 -11.93
C ASP A 164 23.90 1.10 -10.72
N TYR A 165 25.19 1.44 -10.55
CA TYR A 165 25.60 2.32 -9.46
C TYR A 165 26.60 3.36 -9.89
N ILE A 166 26.59 4.49 -9.17
CA ILE A 166 27.59 5.56 -9.21
C ILE A 166 27.98 5.85 -7.77
N TYR A 167 29.18 5.47 -7.37
CA TYR A 167 29.71 5.61 -6.02
C TYR A 167 30.91 6.54 -5.98
N SER A 168 31.19 7.07 -4.81
CA SER A 168 32.37 7.90 -4.54
C SER A 168 33.42 7.06 -3.82
N TRP A 169 34.50 6.69 -4.54
CA TRP A 169 35.61 5.95 -3.97
C TRP A 169 36.89 6.73 -4.15
N ARG A 170 37.46 7.30 -3.08
CA ARG A 170 38.60 8.20 -3.09
C ARG A 170 38.45 9.40 -4.04
N GLY A 171 37.21 9.71 -4.47
CA GLY A 171 36.87 10.79 -5.38
C GLY A 171 35.34 10.86 -5.54
N PHE A 172 34.84 12.05 -5.88
CA PHE A 172 33.40 12.28 -6.03
C PHE A 172 32.85 11.58 -7.28
N ARG A 173 31.91 10.63 -7.11
CA ARG A 173 31.17 9.92 -8.17
C ARG A 173 32.04 9.33 -9.27
N ASN A 174 33.18 8.76 -8.90
CA ASN A 174 34.22 8.28 -9.81
C ASN A 174 34.21 6.74 -9.99
N ASN A 175 33.39 6.01 -9.26
CA ASN A 175 33.26 4.56 -9.36
C ASN A 175 31.87 4.22 -9.93
N VAL A 176 31.82 3.85 -11.21
CA VAL A 176 30.62 3.54 -11.96
C VAL A 176 30.65 2.08 -12.37
N GLY A 177 29.55 1.36 -12.19
CA GLY A 177 29.44 -0.03 -12.56
C GLY A 177 28.01 -0.55 -12.51
N GLU A 178 27.89 -1.86 -12.70
CA GLU A 178 26.64 -2.58 -12.71
C GLU A 178 26.72 -3.77 -11.74
N PHE A 179 25.60 -4.11 -11.12
CA PHE A 179 25.43 -5.35 -10.37
C PHE A 179 25.03 -6.48 -11.32
N ASN A 180 25.29 -7.71 -10.93
CA ASN A 180 24.82 -8.86 -11.70
C ASN A 180 23.27 -8.88 -11.71
N ASN A 181 22.67 -8.88 -12.90
CA ASN A 181 21.20 -8.78 -13.09
C ASN A 181 20.39 -9.89 -12.42
N SER A 182 20.98 -11.05 -12.15
CA SER A 182 20.33 -12.16 -11.46
C SER A 182 20.46 -12.08 -9.93
N GLU A 183 21.28 -11.18 -9.42
CA GLU A 183 21.57 -11.07 -7.99
C GLU A 183 20.54 -10.21 -7.29
N LYS A 184 19.97 -10.75 -6.21
CA LYS A 184 19.05 -9.99 -5.37
C LYS A 184 19.85 -8.96 -4.57
N ALA A 185 19.55 -7.69 -4.80
CA ALA A 185 20.20 -6.59 -4.12
C ALA A 185 19.54 -6.29 -2.76
N ILE A 186 18.28 -5.93 -2.79
CA ILE A 186 17.54 -5.46 -1.59
C ILE A 186 16.13 -6.06 -1.58
N THR A 187 15.65 -6.41 -0.39
CA THR A 187 14.23 -6.71 -0.13
C THR A 187 13.72 -5.76 0.94
N TYR A 188 12.64 -5.03 0.66
CA TYR A 188 12.04 -4.09 1.58
C TYR A 188 10.58 -4.42 1.86
N ARG A 189 10.20 -4.45 3.14
CA ARG A 189 8.82 -4.73 3.59
C ARG A 189 8.36 -3.68 4.59
N GLN A 190 7.12 -3.22 4.43
CA GLN A 190 6.44 -2.36 5.39
C GLN A 190 5.18 -3.04 5.92
N GLN A 191 4.97 -2.95 7.24
CA GLN A 191 3.82 -3.45 7.98
C GLN A 191 3.21 -2.27 8.75
N ILE A 192 2.01 -1.85 8.35
CA ILE A 192 1.47 -0.53 8.67
C ILE A 192 0.08 -0.67 9.28
N PRO A 193 -0.06 -0.74 10.61
CA PRO A 193 -1.34 -0.61 11.30
C PRO A 193 -1.76 0.86 11.42
N VAL A 194 -3.03 1.16 11.10
CA VAL A 194 -3.60 2.50 11.11
C VAL A 194 -4.97 2.48 11.79
N PHE A 195 -5.19 3.40 12.74
CA PHE A 195 -6.51 3.74 13.24
C PHE A 195 -6.94 5.07 12.62
N TYR A 196 -8.19 5.14 12.14
CA TYR A 196 -8.66 6.33 11.43
C TYR A 196 -10.14 6.62 11.71
N GLY A 197 -10.51 7.89 11.55
CA GLY A 197 -11.88 8.33 11.38
C GLY A 197 -12.17 8.51 9.89
N ASN A 198 -13.43 8.32 9.50
CA ASN A 198 -13.89 8.57 8.14
C ASN A 198 -15.19 9.38 8.10
N VAL A 199 -15.39 10.08 7.00
CA VAL A 199 -16.68 10.67 6.60
C VAL A 199 -16.92 10.27 5.15
N THR A 200 -18.09 9.70 4.87
CA THR A 200 -18.49 9.32 3.51
C THR A 200 -19.87 9.84 3.19
N GLY A 201 -20.06 10.29 1.96
CA GLY A 201 -21.34 10.76 1.49
C GLY A 201 -21.56 10.42 0.02
N GLY A 202 -22.82 10.47 -0.40
CA GLY A 202 -23.17 10.24 -1.78
C GLY A 202 -24.52 10.82 -2.16
N ARG A 203 -24.74 10.94 -3.47
CA ARG A 203 -25.97 11.47 -4.04
C ARG A 203 -26.38 10.67 -5.28
N LYS A 204 -27.69 10.40 -5.38
CA LYS A 204 -28.32 9.72 -6.53
C LYS A 204 -28.88 10.70 -7.53
N PHE A 205 -28.76 10.38 -8.81
CA PHE A 205 -29.29 11.12 -9.96
C PHE A 205 -29.87 10.09 -10.95
N GLY A 206 -31.16 9.77 -10.79
CA GLY A 206 -31.76 8.66 -11.51
C GLY A 206 -31.06 7.34 -11.17
N ASN A 207 -30.57 6.64 -12.20
CA ASN A 207 -29.83 5.38 -12.01
C ASN A 207 -28.33 5.59 -11.64
N TRP A 208 -27.83 6.81 -11.66
CA TRP A 208 -26.46 7.14 -11.29
C TRP A 208 -26.35 7.52 -9.81
N SER A 209 -25.23 7.21 -9.21
CA SER A 209 -24.85 7.72 -7.89
C SER A 209 -23.39 8.15 -7.89
N LEU A 210 -23.12 9.28 -7.23
CA LEU A 210 -21.78 9.77 -6.91
C LEU A 210 -21.53 9.54 -5.44
N ASN A 211 -20.31 9.05 -5.10
CA ASN A 211 -19.89 8.82 -3.72
C ASN A 211 -18.52 9.44 -3.52
N ALA A 212 -18.28 9.99 -2.35
CA ALA A 212 -16.99 10.51 -1.93
C ALA A 212 -16.76 10.24 -0.44
N GLY A 213 -15.50 10.17 -0.05
CA GLY A 213 -15.12 9.97 1.34
C GLY A 213 -13.74 10.51 1.64
N LEU A 214 -13.54 10.93 2.89
CA LEU A 214 -12.27 11.33 3.44
C LEU A 214 -11.96 10.49 4.67
N GLU A 215 -10.70 10.20 4.87
CA GLU A 215 -10.18 9.47 6.01
C GLU A 215 -9.02 10.25 6.62
N GLY A 216 -8.90 10.25 7.94
CA GLY A 216 -7.78 10.84 8.65
C GLY A 216 -7.51 10.06 9.93
N GLY A 217 -6.22 9.83 10.23
CA GLY A 217 -5.90 8.98 11.37
C GLY A 217 -4.42 8.93 11.71
N ALA A 218 -4.09 7.95 12.52
CA ALA A 218 -2.75 7.70 13.01
C ALA A 218 -2.30 6.28 12.68
N MET A 219 -1.11 6.17 12.11
CA MET A 219 -0.33 4.95 12.09
C MET A 219 0.30 4.74 13.48
N ILE A 220 0.22 3.53 13.99
CA ILE A 220 0.70 3.17 15.32
C ILE A 220 1.54 1.90 15.23
N TYR A 221 2.80 1.97 15.69
CA TYR A 221 3.73 0.84 15.74
C TYR A 221 3.97 0.15 14.40
N ALA A 222 4.18 0.94 13.33
CA ALA A 222 4.61 0.37 12.07
C ALA A 222 6.03 -0.21 12.16
N LYS A 223 6.26 -1.23 11.34
CA LYS A 223 7.56 -1.87 11.22
C LYS A 223 7.97 -1.90 9.75
N ALA A 224 9.25 -1.59 9.48
CA ALA A 224 9.85 -1.92 8.20
C ALA A 224 11.06 -2.86 8.39
N THR A 225 11.33 -3.65 7.35
CA THR A 225 12.49 -4.54 7.30
C THR A 225 13.13 -4.41 5.94
N ASP A 226 14.42 -4.12 5.93
CA ASP A 226 15.23 -3.97 4.73
C ASP A 226 16.42 -4.93 4.77
N ASP A 227 16.47 -5.87 3.82
CA ASP A 227 17.55 -6.84 3.67
C ASP A 227 18.47 -6.44 2.51
N HIS A 228 19.66 -5.99 2.82
CA HIS A 228 20.74 -5.78 1.85
C HIS A 228 21.50 -7.10 1.64
N TRP A 229 21.06 -7.90 0.68
CA TRP A 229 21.54 -9.27 0.47
C TRP A 229 23.01 -9.36 0.13
N MET A 230 23.52 -8.46 -0.73
CA MET A 230 24.92 -8.40 -1.13
C MET A 230 25.87 -8.05 0.02
N ARG A 231 25.35 -7.37 1.06
CA ARG A 231 26.11 -6.97 2.26
C ARG A 231 25.86 -7.91 3.44
N SER A 232 24.90 -8.84 3.31
CA SER A 232 24.43 -9.70 4.41
C SER A 232 24.02 -8.91 5.66
N ILE A 233 23.32 -7.79 5.45
CA ILE A 233 22.87 -6.86 6.50
C ILE A 233 21.34 -6.74 6.42
N ARG A 234 20.72 -6.72 7.60
CA ARG A 234 19.31 -6.40 7.78
C ARG A 234 19.14 -5.13 8.60
N PHE A 235 18.35 -4.20 8.10
CA PHE A 235 17.81 -3.09 8.87
C PHE A 235 16.40 -3.44 9.33
N THR A 236 16.08 -3.11 10.58
CA THR A 236 14.74 -3.21 11.13
C THR A 236 14.38 -1.87 11.72
N ASP A 237 13.33 -1.27 11.19
CA ASP A 237 12.81 0.02 11.62
C ASP A 237 11.54 -0.18 12.43
N LYS A 238 11.43 0.53 13.54
CA LYS A 238 10.25 0.56 14.41
C LYS A 238 9.78 1.99 14.56
N PHE A 239 8.58 2.26 14.07
CA PHE A 239 7.95 3.57 14.14
C PHE A 239 6.88 3.56 15.22
N HIS A 240 6.77 4.63 16.00
CA HIS A 240 5.80 4.69 17.10
C HIS A 240 4.45 5.24 16.64
N VAL A 241 4.45 6.46 16.11
CA VAL A 241 3.24 7.15 15.64
C VAL A 241 3.56 7.95 14.38
N GLY A 242 2.64 7.91 13.43
CA GLY A 242 2.66 8.72 12.21
C GLY A 242 1.26 9.18 11.83
N GLY A 243 1.16 10.04 10.82
CA GLY A 243 -0.11 10.54 10.30
C GLY A 243 -0.60 9.74 9.10
N MET A 244 -1.91 9.62 8.95
CA MET A 244 -2.55 9.03 7.77
C MET A 244 -3.64 9.96 7.22
N PHE A 245 -3.71 10.06 5.91
CA PHE A 245 -4.79 10.71 5.17
C PHE A 245 -5.24 9.81 4.02
N GLY A 246 -6.55 9.75 3.76
CA GLY A 246 -7.15 9.04 2.64
C GLY A 246 -8.28 9.83 2.00
N ALA A 247 -8.46 9.63 0.70
CA ALA A 247 -9.59 10.17 -0.06
C ALA A 247 -10.11 9.11 -1.03
N LYS A 248 -11.44 9.01 -1.15
CA LYS A 248 -12.13 8.09 -2.06
C LYS A 248 -13.16 8.84 -2.86
N ALA A 249 -13.35 8.48 -4.13
CA ALA A 249 -14.42 9.00 -4.97
C ALA A 249 -14.83 7.95 -5.99
N GLY A 250 -16.12 7.89 -6.31
CA GLY A 250 -16.64 6.91 -7.25
C GLY A 250 -17.99 7.28 -7.83
N ILE A 251 -18.31 6.61 -8.94
CA ILE A 251 -19.57 6.69 -9.64
C ILE A 251 -20.15 5.27 -9.78
N ALA A 252 -21.44 5.10 -9.57
CA ALA A 252 -22.10 3.83 -9.80
C ALA A 252 -23.37 3.99 -10.65
N TYR A 253 -23.70 2.94 -11.37
CA TYR A 253 -24.93 2.84 -12.17
C TYR A 253 -25.76 1.65 -11.71
N ALA A 254 -26.98 1.90 -11.25
CA ALA A 254 -27.91 0.87 -10.83
C ALA A 254 -28.40 0.06 -12.02
N LEU A 255 -28.14 -1.25 -12.01
CA LEU A 255 -28.66 -2.21 -12.99
C LEU A 255 -30.04 -2.69 -12.57
N THR A 256 -30.20 -2.91 -11.28
CA THR A 256 -31.45 -3.28 -10.62
C THR A 256 -31.53 -2.55 -9.27
N GLU A 257 -32.60 -2.76 -8.50
CA GLU A 257 -32.71 -2.23 -7.13
C GLU A 257 -31.59 -2.75 -6.20
N ASN A 258 -31.08 -3.94 -6.47
CA ASN A 258 -30.11 -4.64 -5.63
C ASN A 258 -28.72 -4.81 -6.26
N ALA A 259 -28.48 -4.37 -7.50
CA ALA A 259 -27.19 -4.55 -8.16
C ALA A 259 -26.77 -3.28 -8.90
N SER A 260 -25.50 -2.95 -8.82
CA SER A 260 -24.90 -1.81 -9.55
C SER A 260 -23.50 -2.15 -10.07
N LEU A 261 -23.16 -1.52 -11.19
CA LEU A 261 -21.77 -1.38 -11.66
C LEU A 261 -21.19 -0.13 -11.06
N TYR A 262 -19.90 -0.13 -10.76
CA TYR A 262 -19.22 1.06 -10.27
C TYR A 262 -17.78 1.18 -10.78
N LEU A 263 -17.32 2.42 -10.81
CA LEU A 263 -15.94 2.81 -10.99
C LEU A 263 -15.58 3.70 -9.83
N ASP A 264 -14.46 3.44 -9.15
CA ASP A 264 -13.98 4.30 -8.10
C ASP A 264 -12.45 4.41 -8.06
N GLY A 265 -11.98 5.43 -7.33
CA GLY A 265 -10.59 5.66 -7.00
C GLY A 265 -10.41 5.86 -5.51
N ALA A 266 -9.28 5.41 -4.99
CA ALA A 266 -8.88 5.61 -3.61
C ALA A 266 -7.40 6.01 -3.56
N TYR A 267 -7.11 7.11 -2.87
CA TYR A 267 -5.77 7.56 -2.56
C TYR A 267 -5.52 7.46 -1.05
N GLU A 268 -4.35 6.97 -0.67
CA GLU A 268 -3.93 6.83 0.71
C GLU A 268 -2.48 7.30 0.84
N TYR A 269 -2.19 8.03 1.91
CA TYR A 269 -0.86 8.46 2.31
C TYR A 269 -0.66 8.21 3.81
N THR A 270 0.46 7.60 4.17
CA THR A 270 0.86 7.37 5.55
C THR A 270 2.30 7.84 5.74
N SER A 271 2.49 8.79 6.64
CA SER A 271 3.81 9.24 7.11
C SER A 271 4.16 8.51 8.39
N PHE A 272 5.38 7.97 8.50
CA PHE A 272 5.77 7.19 9.69
C PHE A 272 6.43 8.04 10.79
N GLY A 273 6.80 9.29 10.46
CA GLY A 273 7.58 10.10 11.39
C GLY A 273 9.00 9.56 11.58
N ARG A 274 9.59 9.81 12.75
CA ARG A 274 10.89 9.26 13.15
C ARG A 274 10.69 7.97 13.95
N GLY A 275 11.57 7.01 13.74
CA GLY A 275 11.60 5.74 14.43
C GLY A 275 13.01 5.26 14.74
N ASP A 276 13.08 4.16 15.44
CA ASP A 276 14.34 3.51 15.80
C ASP A 276 14.76 2.53 14.71
N LYS A 277 16.05 2.47 14.42
CA LYS A 277 16.65 1.56 13.45
C LYS A 277 17.62 0.59 14.15
N THR A 278 17.50 -0.69 13.83
CA THR A 278 18.46 -1.72 14.26
C THR A 278 19.11 -2.34 13.03
N LEU A 279 20.44 -2.42 13.04
CA LEU A 279 21.24 -3.05 11.99
C LEU A 279 21.79 -4.36 12.54
N THR A 280 21.48 -5.49 11.88
CA THR A 280 21.98 -6.83 12.25
C THR A 280 22.59 -7.53 11.03
N PRO A 281 23.50 -8.49 11.20
CA PRO A 281 23.79 -9.45 10.13
C PRO A 281 22.50 -10.18 9.72
N THR A 282 22.33 -10.50 8.45
CA THR A 282 21.16 -11.26 7.97
C THR A 282 21.08 -12.62 8.67
N GLY A 283 19.97 -12.89 9.34
CA GLY A 283 19.80 -14.10 10.18
C GLY A 283 20.41 -13.98 11.59
N GLY A 284 21.10 -12.89 11.92
CA GLY A 284 21.65 -12.62 13.24
C GLY A 284 20.61 -12.00 14.20
N THR A 285 20.89 -12.06 15.50
CA THR A 285 20.03 -11.51 16.56
C THR A 285 20.67 -10.31 17.29
N THR A 286 21.97 -10.14 17.20
CA THR A 286 22.71 -9.05 17.83
C THR A 286 23.10 -8.01 16.81
N GLY A 287 22.81 -6.73 17.10
CA GLY A 287 23.04 -5.65 16.16
C GLY A 287 23.30 -4.30 16.80
N LEU A 288 23.56 -3.31 15.98
CA LEU A 288 23.72 -1.91 16.34
C LEU A 288 22.35 -1.24 16.40
N PHE A 289 22.07 -0.52 17.46
CA PHE A 289 20.84 0.24 17.66
C PHE A 289 21.08 1.74 17.43
N TYR A 290 20.20 2.35 16.64
CA TYR A 290 20.22 3.77 16.33
C TYR A 290 18.86 4.36 16.68
N LYS A 291 18.82 5.17 17.74
CA LYS A 291 17.61 5.86 18.18
C LYS A 291 17.21 6.97 17.22
N ASP A 292 15.91 7.14 16.95
CA ASP A 292 15.32 8.21 16.13
C ASP A 292 15.96 8.34 14.73
N SER A 293 16.50 7.24 14.18
CA SER A 293 17.29 7.24 12.95
C SER A 293 16.55 6.69 11.72
N ALA A 294 15.38 6.08 11.90
CA ALA A 294 14.53 5.66 10.81
C ALA A 294 13.55 6.76 10.39
N GLY A 295 13.22 6.82 9.12
CA GLY A 295 12.14 7.61 8.55
C GLY A 295 11.48 6.85 7.40
N GLY A 296 10.25 7.18 7.06
CA GLY A 296 9.58 6.54 5.95
C GLY A 296 8.17 7.06 5.71
N ASP A 297 7.64 6.68 4.58
CA ASP A 297 6.25 6.90 4.20
C ASP A 297 5.78 5.83 3.22
N MET A 298 4.47 5.81 2.99
CA MET A 298 3.85 5.06 1.93
C MET A 298 2.68 5.84 1.34
N GLN A 299 2.51 5.77 0.02
CA GLN A 299 1.32 6.23 -0.66
C GLN A 299 0.83 5.20 -1.67
N SER A 300 -0.48 5.10 -1.82
CA SER A 300 -1.10 4.26 -2.82
C SER A 300 -2.24 5.00 -3.54
N LEU A 301 -2.39 4.71 -4.82
CA LEU A 301 -3.51 5.15 -5.65
C LEU A 301 -4.08 3.91 -6.36
N PHE A 302 -5.32 3.60 -6.06
CA PHE A 302 -6.08 2.55 -6.71
C PHE A 302 -7.21 3.15 -7.56
N VAL A 303 -7.40 2.62 -8.76
CA VAL A 303 -8.56 2.90 -9.60
C VAL A 303 -9.12 1.57 -10.10
N GLY A 304 -10.38 1.29 -9.83
CA GLY A 304 -10.99 0.01 -10.15
C GLY A 304 -12.46 0.12 -10.57
N ALA A 305 -12.91 -0.91 -11.30
CA ALA A 305 -14.29 -1.09 -11.69
C ALA A 305 -14.81 -2.44 -11.22
N GLY A 306 -16.07 -2.51 -10.83
CA GLY A 306 -16.63 -3.70 -10.25
C GLY A 306 -18.14 -3.72 -10.14
N VAL A 307 -18.60 -4.69 -9.39
CA VAL A 307 -20.03 -4.93 -9.11
C VAL A 307 -20.28 -4.83 -7.60
N LYS A 308 -21.42 -4.29 -7.24
CA LYS A 308 -21.92 -4.23 -5.87
C LYS A 308 -23.33 -4.80 -5.83
N GLY A 309 -23.60 -5.61 -4.84
CA GLY A 309 -24.91 -6.18 -4.55
C GLY A 309 -25.40 -5.87 -3.14
N ARG A 310 -26.73 -5.85 -2.96
CA ARG A 310 -27.44 -5.81 -1.66
C ARG A 310 -28.32 -7.05 -1.57
N PHE A 311 -28.30 -7.70 -0.41
CA PHE A 311 -28.98 -8.97 -0.14
C PHE A 311 -29.92 -8.84 1.05
#